data_a604a808106000327a369157ee794436
#
_entry.id   a604a808106000327a369157ee794436
#
_cell.length_a   1.000
_cell.length_b   1.000
_cell.length_c   1.000
_cell.angle_alpha   90.00
_cell.angle_beta   90.00
_cell.angle_gamma   90.00
#
_symmetry.space_group_name_H-M   'P 1'
#
loop_
_entity.id
_entity.type
_entity.pdbx_description
1 polymer ?
#
loop_
_entity_poly.entity_id
_entity_poly.type
_entity_poly.pdbx_seq_one_letter_code
_entity_poly.pdbx_strand_id
1 'polypeptide(L)'
;MLHDMLKNAQIDIGEIDRFAVSIGPGSFTGLRIGISAIKGMAFGSGKKCVGVSTLHAAAYGMVGVKGIIVAVMDARCGQVYTATFYSDGEKLTRISEDRAILLTELVEDIKRLKSEGKFPSEKVFLVGRGNEMCYNVIKTEVDDVFVAPPHLSCQRASFVALISDEYVEITAHELLPSYLRLPQAERE
;
A
#
# COMPACT_ATOMS: atom_id res chain seq x y z
N MET A 1 -14.25 -18.43 5.07
CA MET A 1 -14.14 -16.94 5.00
C MET A 1 -14.73 -16.38 3.70
N LEU A 2 -14.13 -16.54 2.49
CA LEU A 2 -14.73 -16.00 1.25
C LEU A 2 -16.12 -16.55 0.97
N HIS A 3 -16.29 -17.88 1.01
CA HIS A 3 -17.60 -18.53 0.85
C HIS A 3 -18.65 -17.97 1.81
N ASP A 4 -18.31 -17.83 3.08
CA ASP A 4 -19.26 -17.30 4.08
C ASP A 4 -19.56 -15.82 3.83
N MET A 5 -18.58 -15.06 3.36
CA MET A 5 -18.78 -13.66 2.99
C MET A 5 -19.75 -13.53 1.81
N LEU A 6 -19.55 -14.28 0.74
CA LEU A 6 -20.45 -14.29 -0.42
C LEU A 6 -21.86 -14.75 -0.04
N LYS A 7 -21.95 -15.82 0.76
CA LYS A 7 -23.23 -16.33 1.27
C LYS A 7 -23.98 -15.30 2.11
N ASN A 8 -23.26 -14.60 3.02
CA ASN A 8 -23.88 -13.58 3.87
C ASN A 8 -24.27 -12.33 3.07
N ALA A 9 -23.52 -11.99 2.03
CA ALA A 9 -23.84 -10.91 1.12
C ALA A 9 -24.93 -11.28 0.10
N GLN A 10 -25.31 -12.56 0.02
CA GLN A 10 -26.25 -13.08 -0.99
C GLN A 10 -25.78 -12.80 -2.43
N ILE A 11 -24.46 -12.88 -2.67
CA ILE A 11 -23.82 -12.65 -3.96
C ILE A 11 -23.24 -13.98 -4.47
N ASP A 12 -23.53 -14.32 -5.73
CA ASP A 12 -22.85 -15.42 -6.41
C ASP A 12 -21.49 -14.97 -6.97
N ILE A 13 -20.53 -15.89 -7.04
CA ILE A 13 -19.20 -15.59 -7.59
C ILE A 13 -19.28 -15.17 -9.07
N GLY A 14 -20.31 -15.60 -9.79
CA GLY A 14 -20.58 -15.18 -11.17
C GLY A 14 -20.96 -13.71 -11.31
N GLU A 15 -21.49 -13.09 -10.25
CA GLU A 15 -21.88 -11.68 -10.22
C GLU A 15 -20.70 -10.73 -9.94
N ILE A 16 -19.52 -11.29 -9.59
CA ILE A 16 -18.29 -10.49 -9.39
C ILE A 16 -17.72 -10.11 -10.75
N ASP A 17 -17.45 -8.83 -10.96
CA ASP A 17 -16.88 -8.33 -12.22
C ASP A 17 -15.37 -8.61 -12.32
N ARG A 18 -14.64 -8.40 -11.22
CA ARG A 18 -13.17 -8.59 -11.15
C ARG A 18 -12.69 -8.86 -9.73
N PHE A 19 -11.49 -9.37 -9.61
CA PHE A 19 -10.80 -9.61 -8.34
C PHE A 19 -9.63 -8.64 -8.15
N ALA A 20 -9.66 -7.82 -7.10
CA ALA A 20 -8.55 -6.96 -6.73
C ALA A 20 -7.77 -7.56 -5.55
N VAL A 21 -6.44 -7.47 -5.60
CA VAL A 21 -5.55 -8.02 -4.57
C VAL A 21 -4.30 -7.17 -4.39
N SER A 22 -3.84 -7.04 -3.14
CA SER A 22 -2.53 -6.43 -2.88
C SER A 22 -1.42 -7.35 -3.40
N ILE A 23 -0.59 -6.82 -4.31
CA ILE A 23 0.53 -7.57 -4.91
C ILE A 23 1.87 -7.31 -4.23
N GLY A 24 1.96 -6.39 -3.28
CA GLY A 24 3.18 -6.01 -2.57
C GLY A 24 3.36 -4.49 -2.47
N PRO A 25 4.39 -4.10 -1.70
CA PRO A 25 5.30 -4.93 -0.92
C PRO A 25 4.63 -5.60 0.28
N GLY A 26 5.21 -6.70 0.79
CA GLY A 26 4.66 -7.42 1.93
C GLY A 26 5.37 -8.75 2.23
N SER A 27 4.76 -9.54 3.11
CA SER A 27 5.22 -10.89 3.42
C SER A 27 5.26 -11.76 2.16
N PHE A 28 6.43 -12.30 1.83
CA PHE A 28 6.65 -13.15 0.67
C PHE A 28 5.66 -14.31 0.58
N THR A 29 5.50 -15.05 1.69
CA THR A 29 4.53 -16.15 1.79
C THR A 29 3.10 -15.66 1.69
N GLY A 30 2.77 -14.57 2.42
CA GLY A 30 1.40 -14.03 2.43
C GLY A 30 0.94 -13.54 1.06
N LEU A 31 1.81 -12.85 0.33
CA LEU A 31 1.52 -12.40 -1.04
C LEU A 31 1.28 -13.57 -1.98
N ARG A 32 2.14 -14.59 -1.95
CA ARG A 32 1.97 -15.79 -2.78
C ARG A 32 0.65 -16.52 -2.49
N ILE A 33 0.31 -16.70 -1.22
CA ILE A 33 -0.95 -17.35 -0.84
C ILE A 33 -2.15 -16.54 -1.36
N GLY A 34 -2.17 -15.23 -1.10
CA GLY A 34 -3.27 -14.35 -1.53
C GLY A 34 -3.41 -14.29 -3.05
N ILE A 35 -2.31 -14.09 -3.76
CA ILE A 35 -2.29 -14.04 -5.22
C ILE A 35 -2.71 -15.39 -5.83
N SER A 36 -2.21 -16.51 -5.31
CA SER A 36 -2.59 -17.83 -5.82
C SER A 36 -4.08 -18.13 -5.63
N ALA A 37 -4.65 -17.74 -4.49
CA ALA A 37 -6.08 -17.88 -4.24
C ALA A 37 -6.91 -17.05 -5.23
N ILE A 38 -6.54 -15.80 -5.47
CA ILE A 38 -7.21 -14.92 -6.44
C ILE A 38 -7.05 -15.46 -7.87
N LYS A 39 -5.84 -15.91 -8.26
CA LYS A 39 -5.62 -16.56 -9.57
C LYS A 39 -6.53 -17.76 -9.78
N GLY A 40 -6.67 -18.62 -8.78
CA GLY A 40 -7.54 -19.80 -8.85
C GLY A 40 -9.01 -19.41 -9.06
N MET A 41 -9.51 -18.43 -8.31
CA MET A 41 -10.89 -17.94 -8.44
C MET A 41 -11.14 -17.27 -9.79
N ALA A 42 -10.24 -16.37 -10.21
CA ALA A 42 -10.36 -15.65 -11.46
C ALA A 42 -10.29 -16.58 -12.68
N PHE A 43 -9.38 -17.57 -12.65
CA PHE A 43 -9.27 -18.58 -13.70
C PHE A 43 -10.52 -19.43 -13.81
N GLY A 44 -11.05 -19.92 -12.67
CA GLY A 44 -12.26 -20.75 -12.65
C GLY A 44 -13.54 -20.01 -13.05
N SER A 45 -13.61 -18.69 -12.85
CA SER A 45 -14.77 -17.85 -13.22
C SER A 45 -14.58 -17.07 -14.52
N GLY A 46 -13.43 -17.13 -15.18
CA GLY A 46 -13.13 -16.34 -16.38
C GLY A 46 -13.02 -14.83 -16.15
N LYS A 47 -12.85 -14.40 -14.89
CA LYS A 47 -12.84 -12.98 -14.51
C LYS A 47 -11.43 -12.38 -14.57
N LYS A 48 -11.38 -11.06 -14.69
CA LYS A 48 -10.11 -10.28 -14.66
C LYS A 48 -9.61 -10.10 -13.23
N CYS A 49 -8.32 -9.79 -13.13
CA CYS A 49 -7.63 -9.46 -11.89
C CYS A 49 -7.09 -8.04 -11.94
N VAL A 50 -6.95 -7.43 -10.75
CA VAL A 50 -6.26 -6.17 -10.57
C VAL A 50 -5.24 -6.32 -9.44
N GLY A 51 -3.97 -6.08 -9.74
CA GLY A 51 -2.89 -6.05 -8.75
C GLY A 51 -2.69 -4.65 -8.21
N VAL A 52 -2.88 -4.45 -6.93
CA VAL A 52 -2.84 -3.14 -6.26
C VAL A 52 -1.64 -3.05 -5.32
N SER A 53 -0.95 -1.90 -5.32
CA SER A 53 0.12 -1.62 -4.36
C SER A 53 -0.40 -1.66 -2.92
N THR A 54 0.31 -2.40 -2.05
CA THR A 54 0.01 -2.45 -0.62
C THR A 54 0.19 -1.08 0.04
N LEU A 55 1.21 -0.32 -0.38
CA LEU A 55 1.49 1.03 0.14
C LEU A 55 0.42 2.03 -0.30
N HIS A 56 -0.05 1.94 -1.56
CA HIS A 56 -1.15 2.78 -2.04
C HIS A 56 -2.44 2.50 -1.25
N ALA A 57 -2.79 1.23 -1.07
CA ALA A 57 -3.96 0.86 -0.27
C ALA A 57 -3.87 1.33 1.19
N ALA A 58 -2.67 1.33 1.78
CA ALA A 58 -2.46 1.90 3.12
C ALA A 58 -2.64 3.42 3.13
N ALA A 59 -2.05 4.12 2.15
CA ALA A 59 -2.16 5.58 2.03
C ALA A 59 -3.60 6.03 1.76
N TYR A 60 -4.38 5.26 1.01
CA TYR A 60 -5.77 5.57 0.70
C TYR A 60 -6.64 5.69 1.95
N GLY A 61 -6.31 4.98 3.02
CA GLY A 61 -6.97 5.12 4.31
C GLY A 61 -6.90 6.53 4.91
N MET A 62 -5.98 7.36 4.41
CA MET A 62 -5.77 8.75 4.85
C MET A 62 -6.46 9.78 3.93
N VAL A 63 -7.23 9.37 2.94
CA VAL A 63 -8.12 10.27 2.19
C VAL A 63 -9.07 10.95 3.16
N GLY A 64 -9.23 12.27 3.05
CA GLY A 64 -9.93 13.10 4.03
C GLY A 64 -8.98 13.87 4.96
N VAL A 65 -7.70 13.48 5.05
CA VAL A 65 -6.67 14.18 5.82
C VAL A 65 -5.76 14.93 4.85
N LYS A 66 -5.67 16.25 4.99
CA LYS A 66 -4.84 17.10 4.12
C LYS A 66 -3.38 17.10 4.55
N GLY A 67 -2.47 16.72 3.65
CA GLY A 67 -1.03 16.70 3.89
C GLY A 67 -0.26 15.65 3.08
N ILE A 68 1.01 15.50 3.40
CA ILE A 68 1.91 14.52 2.82
C ILE A 68 1.68 13.18 3.53
N ILE A 69 1.29 12.17 2.80
CA ILE A 69 1.05 10.81 3.32
C ILE A 69 2.21 9.92 2.92
N VAL A 70 2.94 9.42 3.89
CA VAL A 70 4.08 8.52 3.69
C VAL A 70 3.68 7.12 4.15
N ALA A 71 3.40 6.25 3.20
CA ALA A 71 3.13 4.85 3.48
C ALA A 71 4.46 4.13 3.73
N VAL A 72 4.56 3.42 4.87
CA VAL A 72 5.78 2.75 5.29
C VAL A 72 5.52 1.35 5.82
N MET A 73 6.41 0.42 5.45
CA MET A 73 6.47 -0.92 6.03
C MET A 73 7.92 -1.27 6.34
N ASP A 74 8.15 -1.96 7.45
CA ASP A 74 9.48 -2.44 7.81
C ASP A 74 9.98 -3.45 6.75
N ALA A 75 11.09 -3.13 6.09
CA ALA A 75 11.79 -4.01 5.15
C ALA A 75 12.98 -4.73 5.80
N ARG A 76 13.14 -4.57 7.13
CA ARG A 76 14.26 -5.06 7.95
C ARG A 76 15.62 -4.44 7.60
N CYS A 77 16.62 -4.67 8.45
CA CYS A 77 17.99 -4.19 8.26
C CYS A 77 18.09 -2.67 8.01
N GLY A 78 17.33 -1.86 8.76
CA GLY A 78 17.35 -0.40 8.63
C GLY A 78 16.69 0.14 7.36
N GLN A 79 16.07 -0.71 6.56
CA GLN A 79 15.34 -0.34 5.35
C GLN A 79 13.83 -0.34 5.56
N VAL A 80 13.15 0.45 4.74
CA VAL A 80 11.71 0.53 4.69
C VAL A 80 11.21 0.36 3.25
N TYR A 81 10.09 -0.31 3.09
CA TYR A 81 9.28 -0.15 1.89
C TYR A 81 8.47 1.13 2.05
N THR A 82 8.50 2.00 1.07
CA THR A 82 7.82 3.28 1.14
C THR A 82 7.30 3.75 -0.21
N ALA A 83 6.21 4.50 -0.15
CA ALA A 83 5.70 5.35 -1.22
C ALA A 83 5.09 6.60 -0.58
N THR A 84 5.24 7.73 -1.27
CA THR A 84 4.78 9.02 -0.78
C THR A 84 3.64 9.53 -1.66
N PHE A 85 2.64 10.11 -1.01
CA PHE A 85 1.45 10.67 -1.64
C PHE A 85 1.18 12.05 -1.05
N TYR A 86 0.39 12.84 -1.75
CA TYR A 86 -0.23 14.04 -1.21
C TYR A 86 -1.75 13.88 -1.21
N SER A 87 -2.39 14.21 -0.10
CA SER A 87 -3.84 14.32 0.00
C SER A 87 -4.24 15.78 0.16
N ASP A 88 -5.13 16.25 -0.71
CA ASP A 88 -5.74 17.57 -0.60
C ASP A 88 -7.00 17.56 0.30
N GLY A 89 -7.36 16.39 0.83
CA GLY A 89 -8.55 16.12 1.62
C GLY A 89 -9.66 15.41 0.85
N GLU A 90 -9.63 15.41 -0.47
CA GLU A 90 -10.60 14.73 -1.33
C GLU A 90 -9.95 13.66 -2.19
N LYS A 91 -8.75 13.93 -2.68
CA LYS A 91 -8.01 13.07 -3.59
C LYS A 91 -6.61 12.76 -3.06
N LEU A 92 -6.16 11.54 -3.32
CA LEU A 92 -4.80 11.09 -3.06
C LEU A 92 -4.01 11.11 -4.37
N THR A 93 -2.91 11.86 -4.40
CA THR A 93 -2.02 11.95 -5.56
C THR A 93 -0.68 11.31 -5.23
N ARG A 94 -0.21 10.36 -6.03
CA ARG A 94 1.09 9.72 -5.85
C ARG A 94 2.23 10.68 -6.18
N ILE A 95 3.21 10.78 -5.28
CA ILE A 95 4.43 11.58 -5.45
C ILE A 95 5.60 10.68 -5.82
N SER A 96 5.73 9.50 -5.19
CA SER A 96 6.80 8.55 -5.48
C SER A 96 6.29 7.14 -5.73
N GLU A 97 7.02 6.38 -6.54
CA GLU A 97 6.77 4.96 -6.73
C GLU A 97 7.09 4.15 -5.46
N ASP A 98 6.57 2.92 -5.42
CA ASP A 98 6.91 1.96 -4.37
C ASP A 98 8.40 1.60 -4.46
N ARG A 99 9.13 1.73 -3.36
CA ARG A 99 10.58 1.47 -3.31
C ARG A 99 11.02 0.94 -1.96
N ALA A 100 12.19 0.30 -1.94
CA ALA A 100 12.89 -0.12 -0.73
C ALA A 100 14.12 0.77 -0.56
N ILE A 101 14.20 1.54 0.52
CA ILE A 101 15.27 2.49 0.80
C ILE A 101 15.70 2.43 2.25
N LEU A 102 16.85 3.02 2.58
CA LEU A 102 17.26 3.22 3.96
C LEU A 102 16.32 4.23 4.66
N LEU A 103 16.10 4.05 5.95
CA LEU A 103 15.28 4.99 6.71
C LEU A 103 15.88 6.42 6.72
N THR A 104 17.22 6.52 6.67
CA THR A 104 17.92 7.79 6.53
C THR A 104 17.64 8.50 5.20
N GLU A 105 17.55 7.74 4.11
CA GLU A 105 17.16 8.29 2.79
C GLU A 105 15.71 8.79 2.81
N LEU A 106 14.81 8.09 3.52
CA LEU A 106 13.43 8.54 3.67
C LEU A 106 13.35 9.87 4.42
N VAL A 107 14.17 10.06 5.46
CA VAL A 107 14.26 11.34 6.21
C VAL A 107 14.65 12.48 5.26
N GLU A 108 15.69 12.29 4.45
CA GLU A 108 16.16 13.31 3.50
C GLU A 108 15.13 13.60 2.41
N ASP A 109 14.41 12.58 1.93
CA ASP A 109 13.32 12.78 0.97
C ASP A 109 12.18 13.62 1.56
N ILE A 110 11.78 13.38 2.81
CA ILE A 110 10.74 14.16 3.47
C ILE A 110 11.20 15.61 3.68
N LYS A 111 12.44 15.84 4.12
CA LYS A 111 13.03 17.19 4.24
C LYS A 111 12.99 17.93 2.91
N ARG A 112 13.40 17.26 1.84
CA ARG A 112 13.38 17.85 0.49
C ARG A 112 11.96 18.22 0.07
N LEU A 113 10.98 17.33 0.23
CA LEU A 113 9.58 17.59 -0.12
C LEU A 113 9.00 18.79 0.64
N LYS A 114 9.34 18.95 1.93
CA LYS A 114 8.92 20.11 2.72
C LYS A 114 9.60 21.39 2.26
N SER A 115 10.92 21.34 1.96
CA SER A 115 11.66 22.52 1.51
C SER A 115 11.25 23.03 0.13
N GLU A 116 10.73 22.16 -0.73
CA GLU A 116 10.23 22.55 -2.05
C GLU A 116 8.96 23.42 -1.99
N GLY A 117 8.23 23.42 -0.88
CA GLY A 117 7.04 24.25 -0.67
C GLY A 117 5.91 24.03 -1.69
N LYS A 118 5.91 22.86 -2.35
CA LYS A 118 4.97 22.57 -3.46
C LYS A 118 3.54 22.26 -2.99
N PHE A 119 3.39 21.92 -1.71
CA PHE A 119 2.11 21.45 -1.19
C PHE A 119 1.51 22.47 -0.19
N PRO A 120 0.19 22.72 -0.28
CA PRO A 120 -0.48 23.68 0.61
C PRO A 120 -0.46 23.28 2.10
N SER A 121 -0.19 22.01 2.41
CA SER A 121 0.02 21.51 3.77
C SER A 121 1.28 20.66 3.81
N GLU A 122 2.21 21.01 4.68
CA GLU A 122 3.46 20.31 4.90
C GLU A 122 3.40 19.32 6.08
N LYS A 123 2.22 19.10 6.66
CA LYS A 123 2.03 18.05 7.67
C LYS A 123 2.30 16.69 7.05
N VAL A 124 3.13 15.88 7.72
CA VAL A 124 3.50 14.55 7.28
C VAL A 124 2.80 13.50 8.13
N PHE A 125 2.09 12.60 7.49
CA PHE A 125 1.39 11.50 8.15
C PHE A 125 2.02 10.16 7.75
N LEU A 126 2.54 9.44 8.73
CA LEU A 126 3.11 8.11 8.53
C LEU A 126 2.00 7.06 8.69
N VAL A 127 1.81 6.22 7.68
CA VAL A 127 0.79 5.16 7.67
C VAL A 127 1.42 3.81 7.31
N GLY A 128 0.86 2.72 7.79
CA GLY A 128 1.38 1.36 7.54
C GLY A 128 2.09 0.75 8.75
N ARG A 129 2.50 -0.51 8.62
CA ARG A 129 3.07 -1.30 9.75
C ARG A 129 4.48 -0.89 10.18
N GLY A 130 5.10 0.07 9.55
CA GLY A 130 6.39 0.64 9.91
C GLY A 130 6.29 2.04 10.53
N ASN A 131 5.10 2.58 10.68
CA ASN A 131 4.87 3.98 11.01
C ASN A 131 5.48 4.41 12.36
N GLU A 132 5.30 3.63 13.45
CA GLU A 132 5.87 3.97 14.77
C GLU A 132 7.40 3.92 14.78
N MET A 133 7.99 2.90 14.14
CA MET A 133 9.44 2.78 14.02
C MET A 133 10.01 3.98 13.26
N CYS A 134 9.41 4.33 12.12
CA CYS A 134 9.82 5.47 11.31
C CYS A 134 9.61 6.79 12.07
N TYR A 135 8.49 6.95 12.76
CA TYR A 135 8.17 8.15 13.53
C TYR A 135 9.26 8.47 14.56
N ASN A 136 9.73 7.48 15.30
CA ASN A 136 10.74 7.69 16.34
C ASN A 136 12.06 8.26 15.80
N VAL A 137 12.38 8.00 14.54
CA VAL A 137 13.57 8.55 13.88
C VAL A 137 13.24 9.88 13.20
N ILE A 138 12.17 9.93 12.41
CA ILE A 138 11.85 11.10 11.57
C ILE A 138 11.53 12.33 12.43
N LYS A 139 10.81 12.17 13.55
CA LYS A 139 10.42 13.27 14.45
C LYS A 139 11.60 14.03 15.08
N THR A 140 12.79 13.44 15.09
CA THR A 140 13.99 14.10 15.63
C THR A 140 14.62 15.06 14.62
N GLU A 141 14.24 14.97 13.36
CA GLU A 141 14.85 15.70 12.26
C GLU A 141 13.85 16.49 11.39
N VAL A 142 12.55 16.19 11.54
CA VAL A 142 11.49 16.80 10.74
C VAL A 142 10.34 17.20 11.67
N ASP A 143 9.91 18.45 11.58
CA ASP A 143 8.74 18.96 12.31
C ASP A 143 7.42 18.56 11.63
N ASP A 144 6.31 18.66 12.38
CA ASP A 144 4.95 18.38 11.91
C ASP A 144 4.75 16.96 11.34
N VAL A 145 5.40 15.98 11.96
CA VAL A 145 5.23 14.57 11.65
C VAL A 145 4.26 13.91 12.62
N PHE A 146 3.33 13.15 12.09
CA PHE A 146 2.25 12.47 12.84
C PHE A 146 2.17 11.01 12.44
N VAL A 147 1.74 10.17 13.36
CA VAL A 147 1.40 8.77 13.09
C VAL A 147 -0.09 8.67 12.79
N ALA A 148 -0.45 7.94 11.74
CA ALA A 148 -1.86 7.66 11.44
C ALA A 148 -2.55 6.96 12.63
N PRO A 149 -3.82 7.25 12.91
CA PRO A 149 -4.59 6.56 13.92
C PRO A 149 -4.54 5.03 13.71
N PRO A 150 -4.51 4.21 14.78
CA PRO A 150 -4.35 2.75 14.68
C PRO A 150 -5.33 2.07 13.72
N HIS A 151 -6.57 2.55 13.65
CA HIS A 151 -7.60 1.99 12.77
C HIS A 151 -7.38 2.32 11.28
N LEU A 152 -6.48 3.26 10.95
CA LEU A 152 -6.06 3.62 9.59
C LEU A 152 -4.65 3.13 9.25
N SER A 153 -3.92 2.57 10.23
CA SER A 153 -2.53 2.16 10.04
C SER A 153 -2.32 0.94 9.14
N CYS A 154 -3.37 0.21 8.81
CA CYS A 154 -3.27 -0.98 7.96
C CYS A 154 -4.17 -0.85 6.73
N GLN A 155 -3.68 -1.35 5.60
CA GLN A 155 -4.52 -1.48 4.41
C GLN A 155 -5.73 -2.38 4.69
N ARG A 156 -6.86 -2.06 4.07
CA ARG A 156 -8.10 -2.83 4.13
C ARG A 156 -8.45 -3.34 2.74
N ALA A 157 -9.14 -4.47 2.66
CA ALA A 157 -9.64 -5.00 1.39
C ALA A 157 -10.55 -4.01 0.67
N SER A 158 -11.35 -3.23 1.42
CA SER A 158 -12.17 -2.15 0.85
C SER A 158 -11.33 -1.06 0.17
N PHE A 159 -10.17 -0.69 0.72
CA PHE A 159 -9.28 0.28 0.08
C PHE A 159 -8.65 -0.27 -1.20
N VAL A 160 -8.26 -1.55 -1.18
CA VAL A 160 -7.78 -2.24 -2.39
C VAL A 160 -8.84 -2.23 -3.48
N ALA A 161 -10.10 -2.50 -3.13
CA ALA A 161 -11.22 -2.48 -4.07
C ALA A 161 -11.45 -1.06 -4.63
N LEU A 162 -11.51 -0.04 -3.76
CA LEU A 162 -11.81 1.34 -4.14
C LEU A 162 -10.78 1.94 -5.09
N ILE A 163 -9.49 1.66 -4.87
CA ILE A 163 -8.42 2.19 -5.74
C ILE A 163 -8.13 1.29 -6.94
N SER A 164 -8.79 0.13 -7.06
CA SER A 164 -8.53 -0.80 -8.17
C SER A 164 -8.85 -0.21 -9.54
N ASP A 165 -9.74 0.80 -9.61
CA ASP A 165 -10.04 1.52 -10.86
C ASP A 165 -8.87 2.33 -11.41
N GLU A 166 -7.87 2.63 -10.58
CA GLU A 166 -6.65 3.33 -10.99
C GLU A 166 -5.60 2.38 -11.60
N TYR A 167 -5.86 1.07 -11.62
CA TYR A 167 -4.93 0.03 -12.06
C TYR A 167 -5.46 -0.71 -13.28
N VAL A 168 -4.54 -1.26 -14.06
CA VAL A 168 -4.88 -2.02 -15.27
C VAL A 168 -5.45 -3.40 -14.91
N GLU A 169 -6.54 -3.76 -15.56
CA GLU A 169 -7.08 -5.12 -15.50
C GLU A 169 -6.21 -6.08 -16.31
N ILE A 170 -5.86 -7.19 -15.68
CA ILE A 170 -5.01 -8.24 -16.26
C ILE A 170 -5.69 -9.61 -16.16
N THR A 171 -5.16 -10.58 -16.86
CA THR A 171 -5.61 -11.98 -16.72
C THR A 171 -5.06 -12.60 -15.43
N ALA A 172 -5.67 -13.68 -14.98
CA ALA A 172 -5.15 -14.46 -13.85
C ALA A 172 -3.70 -14.93 -14.07
N HIS A 173 -3.31 -15.19 -15.34
CA HIS A 173 -1.92 -15.62 -15.67
C HIS A 173 -0.91 -14.50 -15.42
N GLU A 174 -1.24 -13.28 -15.80
CA GLU A 174 -0.37 -12.09 -15.70
C GLU A 174 -0.24 -11.55 -14.28
N LEU A 175 -1.14 -11.94 -13.36
CA LEU A 175 -1.10 -11.47 -11.98
C LEU A 175 0.13 -12.02 -11.25
N LEU A 176 1.09 -11.16 -10.94
CA LEU A 176 2.35 -11.52 -10.28
C LEU A 176 2.58 -10.64 -9.04
N PRO A 177 3.31 -11.14 -8.03
CA PRO A 177 3.71 -10.31 -6.89
C PRO A 177 4.76 -9.27 -7.30
N SER A 178 4.67 -8.09 -6.70
CA SER A 178 5.68 -7.04 -6.83
C SER A 178 6.72 -7.19 -5.71
N TYR A 179 7.91 -7.65 -6.06
CA TYR A 179 9.03 -7.81 -5.14
C TYR A 179 10.00 -6.65 -5.29
N LEU A 180 10.00 -5.73 -4.34
CA LEU A 180 10.95 -4.61 -4.30
C LEU A 180 12.33 -5.02 -3.76
N ARG A 181 12.45 -6.21 -3.19
CA ARG A 181 13.70 -6.81 -2.71
C ARG A 181 13.71 -8.30 -3.02
N LEU A 182 14.88 -8.83 -3.32
CA LEU A 182 15.07 -10.28 -3.43
C LEU A 182 14.75 -10.98 -2.10
N PRO A 183 14.25 -12.23 -2.15
CA PRO A 183 14.07 -13.05 -0.96
C PRO A 183 15.35 -13.13 -0.12
N GLN A 184 15.21 -13.29 1.20
CA GLN A 184 16.36 -13.32 2.11
C GLN A 184 17.37 -14.43 1.78
N ALA A 185 16.87 -15.56 1.24
CA ALA A 185 17.70 -16.68 0.81
C ALA A 185 18.54 -16.43 -0.47
N GLU A 186 18.28 -15.35 -1.20
CA GLU A 186 18.98 -14.99 -2.44
C GLU A 186 19.88 -13.74 -2.25
N ARG A 187 20.13 -13.34 -1.00
CA ARG A 187 20.91 -12.14 -0.64
C ARG A 187 22.29 -12.45 -0.08
N GLU A 188 22.79 -13.64 -0.29
CA GLU A 188 24.18 -14.03 0.09
C GLU A 188 25.20 -13.48 -0.91
#